data_aa2eb27cfa88ecad4d80ba86bd64d3c8
#
_entry.id   aa2eb27cfa88ecad4d80ba86bd64d3c8
#
_cell.length_a   1.000
_cell.length_b   1.000
_cell.length_c   1.000
_cell.angle_alpha   90.00
_cell.angle_beta   90.00
_cell.angle_gamma   90.00
#
_symmetry.space_group_name_H-M   'P 1'
#
loop_
_entity.id
_entity.type
_entity.pdbx_description
1 polymer ?
#
loop_
_entity_poly.entity_id
_entity_poly.type
_entity_poly.pdbx_seq_one_letter_code
_entity_poly.pdbx_strand_id
1 'polypeptide(L)'
;MAERGPGARGAPDVALGPVHLVADAVTYAYPGRAVLERVDLVAPEGARIGVVGENGAGKTTLLRVLAGELDPQGGAVRCVGRIAVVAQELDVGPDATVGTLTGETMAGVRAVASQLDDAIAAFDHDLGDLGALGVAMGRAEHLAAWDVDRRIDEALTRFGAPRDPGRRLDELSVGERYRVRLACRIAERADILLLDEPTNHLDVVGIEYLTAQLRSWPGVVVIVTHDRQLLDDVMTAILDLDPSMDGGPVLYGATRYATYRFMKDQALRRWRARHAAERKRAETLAAHLDASYEGLSDAWRPLKGSRPNRRATHARGHVKAADRLIQRLEAAAVEVQVPPLELAFPDLPSLPQRYVTGPLLELRAPRVDGVAGRVRLDLAGTRVELPPCGRLLVTGPNGSGKSTLLAALAGSVPMSRGTRTLAAGVRLGVLGQEGASAPIGPIEAASTSGFDAYARCALDLLAAGSLDPDQLVPVAYLGLLTEEDLERPLAELSVGQRRRFDLACAVLAAPHVLLLDEPTNHLSIGLVDELTTALRATSAAVVVATHDRRMRADLADWPQLELG
;
A
#
# COMPACT_ATOMS: atom_id res chain seq x y z
N MET A 1 -35.18 21.28 -2.44
CA MET A 1 -34.01 20.83 -1.67
C MET A 1 -32.81 21.50 -2.30
N ALA A 2 -32.26 22.50 -1.64
CA ALA A 2 -31.30 23.44 -2.20
C ALA A 2 -29.87 22.85 -2.13
N GLU A 3 -29.23 22.76 -3.28
CA GLU A 3 -27.80 22.55 -3.41
C GLU A 3 -27.06 23.70 -2.72
N ARG A 4 -26.35 23.41 -1.66
CA ARG A 4 -25.35 24.34 -1.09
C ARG A 4 -24.08 24.16 -1.90
N GLY A 5 -23.80 25.15 -2.74
CA GLY A 5 -22.49 25.29 -3.39
C GLY A 5 -21.35 25.45 -2.38
N PRO A 6 -20.08 25.24 -2.79
CA PRO A 6 -18.92 25.34 -1.89
C PRO A 6 -18.83 26.76 -1.35
N GLY A 7 -19.26 26.95 -0.10
CA GLY A 7 -19.22 28.22 0.60
C GLY A 7 -17.77 28.68 0.79
N ALA A 8 -17.48 29.86 0.30
CA ALA A 8 -16.27 30.59 0.62
C ALA A 8 -16.11 30.64 2.16
N ARG A 9 -15.15 29.86 2.69
CA ARG A 9 -14.75 29.95 4.09
C ARG A 9 -14.02 31.27 4.26
N GLY A 10 -14.50 32.08 5.22
CA GLY A 10 -13.93 33.39 5.58
C GLY A 10 -12.44 33.31 5.90
N ALA A 11 -11.80 34.49 6.04
CA ALA A 11 -10.38 34.69 6.32
C ALA A 11 -9.85 33.67 7.36
N PRO A 12 -8.60 33.20 7.20
CA PRO A 12 -8.06 32.12 8.00
C PRO A 12 -8.03 32.49 9.49
N ASP A 13 -8.93 31.88 10.28
CA ASP A 13 -8.83 31.94 11.73
C ASP A 13 -7.55 31.21 12.14
N VAL A 14 -6.57 31.96 12.61
CA VAL A 14 -5.38 31.39 13.25
C VAL A 14 -5.84 30.79 14.58
N ALA A 15 -5.58 29.51 14.79
CA ALA A 15 -5.94 28.85 16.03
C ALA A 15 -5.28 29.55 17.21
N LEU A 16 -6.08 30.10 18.11
CA LEU A 16 -5.62 30.73 19.37
C LEU A 16 -5.49 29.69 20.51
N GLY A 17 -5.57 28.39 20.19
CA GLY A 17 -5.45 27.26 21.12
C GLY A 17 -4.53 26.18 20.59
N PRO A 18 -4.22 25.15 21.40
CA PRO A 18 -3.35 24.06 20.96
C PRO A 18 -3.98 23.34 19.76
N VAL A 19 -3.21 23.22 18.69
CA VAL A 19 -3.60 22.53 17.47
C VAL A 19 -3.86 21.07 17.78
N HIS A 20 -5.01 20.52 17.37
CA HIS A 20 -5.30 19.11 17.52
C HIS A 20 -6.29 18.60 16.48
N LEU A 21 -6.21 17.31 16.22
CA LEU A 21 -7.11 16.57 15.36
C LEU A 21 -7.55 15.29 16.10
N VAL A 22 -8.86 15.12 16.27
CA VAL A 22 -9.44 13.96 16.96
C VAL A 22 -10.52 13.36 16.09
N ALA A 23 -10.39 12.06 15.81
CA ALA A 23 -11.45 11.22 15.28
C ALA A 23 -11.90 10.26 16.39
N ASP A 24 -13.21 10.22 16.67
CA ASP A 24 -13.81 9.43 17.72
C ASP A 24 -14.82 8.46 17.10
N ALA A 25 -14.52 7.18 17.15
CA ALA A 25 -15.31 6.07 16.58
C ALA A 25 -15.82 6.32 15.15
N VAL A 26 -14.99 6.90 14.28
CA VAL A 26 -15.37 7.28 12.92
C VAL A 26 -15.73 6.07 12.09
N THR A 27 -16.93 6.10 11.50
CA THR A 27 -17.44 5.04 10.62
C THR A 27 -17.88 5.65 9.30
N TYR A 28 -17.50 5.01 8.19
CA TYR A 28 -17.89 5.42 6.85
C TYR A 28 -18.09 4.23 5.92
N ALA A 29 -19.17 4.24 5.14
CA ALA A 29 -19.47 3.23 4.14
C ALA A 29 -19.86 3.87 2.80
N TYR A 30 -19.35 3.33 1.70
CA TYR A 30 -19.93 3.56 0.38
C TYR A 30 -21.14 2.63 0.16
N PRO A 31 -22.02 2.90 -0.83
CA PRO A 31 -23.14 2.01 -1.10
C PRO A 31 -22.70 0.55 -1.25
N GLY A 32 -23.18 -0.30 -0.35
CA GLY A 32 -22.88 -1.74 -0.34
C GLY A 32 -21.53 -2.16 0.26
N ARG A 33 -20.68 -1.21 0.75
CA ARG A 33 -19.37 -1.56 1.30
C ARG A 33 -19.00 -0.67 2.49
N ALA A 34 -18.85 -1.28 3.67
CA ALA A 34 -18.20 -0.62 4.80
C ALA A 34 -16.69 -0.45 4.52
N VAL A 35 -16.15 0.73 4.86
CA VAL A 35 -14.75 1.09 4.57
C VAL A 35 -14.01 1.52 5.82
N LEU A 36 -14.65 2.30 6.69
CA LEU A 36 -14.08 2.69 7.98
C LEU A 36 -15.01 2.17 9.08
N GLU A 37 -14.45 1.44 10.02
CA GLU A 37 -15.19 0.87 11.15
C GLU A 37 -14.56 1.33 12.45
N ARG A 38 -15.22 2.28 13.14
CA ARG A 38 -14.85 2.78 14.46
C ARG A 38 -13.38 3.19 14.58
N VAL A 39 -12.92 4.07 13.67
CA VAL A 39 -11.56 4.58 13.69
C VAL A 39 -11.41 5.62 14.79
N ASP A 40 -10.50 5.36 15.72
CA ASP A 40 -10.12 6.27 16.79
C ASP A 40 -8.72 6.83 16.51
N LEU A 41 -8.59 8.17 16.54
CA LEU A 41 -7.34 8.87 16.32
C LEU A 41 -7.27 10.11 17.21
N VAL A 42 -6.20 10.26 17.96
CA VAL A 42 -5.90 11.47 18.72
C VAL A 42 -4.53 11.97 18.30
N ALA A 43 -4.50 13.14 17.67
CA ALA A 43 -3.29 13.78 17.18
C ALA A 43 -3.14 15.17 17.83
N PRO A 44 -2.40 15.30 18.94
CA PRO A 44 -2.05 16.58 19.53
C PRO A 44 -1.02 17.33 18.67
N GLU A 45 -0.79 18.59 18.97
CA GLU A 45 0.24 19.42 18.35
C GLU A 45 1.61 18.71 18.33
N GLY A 46 2.29 18.77 17.20
CA GLY A 46 3.55 18.06 16.97
C GLY A 46 3.42 16.56 16.69
N ALA A 47 2.20 16.00 16.70
CA ALA A 47 1.99 14.61 16.34
C ALA A 47 2.24 14.38 14.84
N ARG A 48 2.91 13.28 14.52
CA ARG A 48 3.15 12.81 13.15
C ARG A 48 2.67 11.39 13.05
N ILE A 49 1.56 11.20 12.36
CA ILE A 49 0.86 9.91 12.29
C ILE A 49 0.97 9.34 10.89
N GLY A 50 1.59 8.18 10.78
CA GLY A 50 1.59 7.39 9.57
C GLY A 50 0.34 6.51 9.51
N VAL A 51 -0.42 6.58 8.42
CA VAL A 51 -1.57 5.70 8.18
C VAL A 51 -1.15 4.61 7.21
N VAL A 52 -1.25 3.37 7.65
CA VAL A 52 -0.90 2.18 6.88
C VAL A 52 -2.11 1.24 6.76
N GLY A 53 -2.03 0.28 5.89
CA GLY A 53 -3.06 -0.72 5.66
C GLY A 53 -3.07 -1.21 4.22
N GLU A 54 -3.80 -2.27 3.94
CA GLU A 54 -3.96 -2.82 2.60
C GLU A 54 -4.64 -1.82 1.63
N ASN A 55 -4.49 -2.08 0.32
CA ASN A 55 -5.21 -1.30 -0.68
C ASN A 55 -6.71 -1.56 -0.55
N GLY A 56 -7.46 -0.46 -0.44
CA GLY A 56 -8.90 -0.53 -0.16
C GLY A 56 -9.28 -0.57 1.32
N ALA A 57 -8.32 -0.53 2.26
CA ALA A 57 -8.57 -0.41 3.71
C ALA A 57 -9.14 0.96 4.14
N GLY A 58 -9.32 1.90 3.21
CA GLY A 58 -9.95 3.18 3.50
C GLY A 58 -8.98 4.33 3.83
N LYS A 59 -7.70 4.20 3.54
CA LYS A 59 -6.68 5.23 3.83
C LYS A 59 -7.04 6.61 3.27
N THR A 60 -7.28 6.70 1.97
CA THR A 60 -7.72 7.95 1.30
C THR A 60 -9.09 8.42 1.81
N THR A 61 -10.02 7.49 2.09
CA THR A 61 -11.34 7.82 2.66
C THR A 61 -11.17 8.45 4.05
N LEU A 62 -10.31 7.90 4.88
CA LEU A 62 -10.00 8.48 6.19
C LEU A 62 -9.46 9.91 6.06
N LEU A 63 -8.49 10.14 5.17
CA LEU A 63 -7.97 11.50 4.95
C LEU A 63 -9.07 12.48 4.51
N ARG A 64 -9.99 12.06 3.63
CA ARG A 64 -11.11 12.88 3.17
C ARG A 64 -12.11 13.18 4.29
N VAL A 65 -12.37 12.21 5.19
CA VAL A 65 -13.19 12.42 6.38
C VAL A 65 -12.51 13.38 7.36
N LEU A 66 -11.21 13.20 7.61
CA LEU A 66 -10.42 14.10 8.46
C LEU A 66 -10.33 15.53 7.90
N ALA A 67 -10.31 15.66 6.57
CA ALA A 67 -10.34 16.93 5.86
C ALA A 67 -11.71 17.63 5.90
N GLY A 68 -12.77 16.90 6.30
CA GLY A 68 -14.15 17.37 6.24
C GLY A 68 -14.71 17.44 4.82
N GLU A 69 -14.15 16.69 3.88
CA GLU A 69 -14.67 16.51 2.52
C GLU A 69 -15.81 15.47 2.49
N LEU A 70 -15.77 14.52 3.43
CA LEU A 70 -16.80 13.50 3.63
C LEU A 70 -17.30 13.56 5.07
N ASP A 71 -18.62 13.59 5.25
CA ASP A 71 -19.22 13.52 6.57
C ASP A 71 -19.24 12.06 7.07
N PRO A 72 -18.72 11.74 8.27
CA PRO A 72 -18.80 10.39 8.81
C PRO A 72 -20.25 9.98 9.07
N GLN A 73 -20.57 8.71 8.83
CA GLN A 73 -21.91 8.16 9.09
C GLN A 73 -22.09 7.81 10.58
N GLY A 74 -21.01 7.60 11.28
CA GLY A 74 -20.97 7.40 12.74
C GLY A 74 -19.70 7.99 13.34
N GLY A 75 -19.76 8.34 14.62
CA GLY A 75 -18.66 9.01 15.28
C GLY A 75 -18.56 10.49 14.94
N ALA A 76 -17.40 11.11 15.24
CA ALA A 76 -17.19 12.54 14.99
C ALA A 76 -15.72 12.86 14.73
N VAL A 77 -15.46 13.89 13.92
CA VAL A 77 -14.14 14.50 13.76
C VAL A 77 -14.15 15.89 14.35
N ARG A 78 -13.18 16.19 15.21
CA ARG A 78 -12.95 17.50 15.81
C ARG A 78 -11.56 17.98 15.42
N CYS A 79 -11.48 19.21 14.96
CA CYS A 79 -10.25 19.81 14.48
C CYS A 79 -10.14 21.25 15.01
N VAL A 80 -8.97 21.61 15.51
CA VAL A 80 -8.59 23.00 15.82
C VAL A 80 -7.33 23.31 15.05
N GLY A 81 -7.44 24.26 14.11
CA GLY A 81 -6.38 24.65 13.20
C GLY A 81 -6.80 24.57 11.73
N ARG A 82 -5.97 25.15 10.84
CA ARG A 82 -6.17 25.11 9.39
C ARG A 82 -5.66 23.79 8.83
N ILE A 83 -6.47 23.16 8.00
CA ILE A 83 -6.11 21.90 7.34
C ILE A 83 -5.62 22.20 5.92
N ALA A 84 -4.46 21.65 5.56
CA ALA A 84 -3.99 21.55 4.18
C ALA A 84 -3.99 20.07 3.74
N VAL A 85 -4.51 19.82 2.54
CA VAL A 85 -4.61 18.46 1.99
C VAL A 85 -3.82 18.39 0.69
N VAL A 86 -3.01 17.34 0.55
CA VAL A 86 -2.40 16.93 -0.72
C VAL A 86 -2.99 15.58 -1.09
N ALA A 87 -4.06 15.61 -1.89
CA ALA A 87 -4.67 14.40 -2.44
C ALA A 87 -3.91 13.94 -3.70
N GLN A 88 -4.09 12.67 -4.05
CA GLN A 88 -3.40 12.04 -5.17
C GLN A 88 -3.79 12.63 -6.54
N GLU A 89 -5.03 13.04 -6.71
CA GLU A 89 -5.52 13.68 -7.94
C GLU A 89 -5.82 15.16 -7.73
N LEU A 90 -5.55 15.96 -8.74
CA LEU A 90 -5.85 17.39 -8.80
C LEU A 90 -6.97 17.61 -9.79
N ASP A 91 -8.10 18.08 -9.30
CA ASP A 91 -9.14 18.61 -10.18
C ASP A 91 -8.70 20.01 -10.61
N VAL A 92 -8.29 20.15 -11.86
CA VAL A 92 -7.68 21.38 -12.40
C VAL A 92 -8.71 22.08 -13.28
N GLY A 93 -9.04 23.31 -12.94
CA GLY A 93 -9.85 24.15 -13.84
C GLY A 93 -9.18 24.34 -15.21
N PRO A 94 -9.96 24.55 -16.27
CA PRO A 94 -9.48 24.51 -17.65
C PRO A 94 -8.40 25.56 -18.01
N ASP A 95 -8.22 26.61 -17.21
CA ASP A 95 -7.26 27.69 -17.45
C ASP A 95 -6.28 27.91 -16.29
N ALA A 96 -6.19 26.94 -15.37
CA ALA A 96 -5.31 27.07 -14.23
C ALA A 96 -3.83 26.98 -14.64
N THR A 97 -3.02 27.90 -14.09
CA THR A 97 -1.56 27.93 -14.29
C THR A 97 -0.83 27.67 -12.98
N VAL A 98 0.49 27.43 -13.06
CA VAL A 98 1.34 27.33 -11.86
C VAL A 98 1.21 28.60 -11.03
N GLY A 99 1.17 29.78 -11.67
CA GLY A 99 1.03 31.08 -11.00
C GLY A 99 -0.31 31.26 -10.29
N THR A 100 -1.43 30.82 -10.91
CA THR A 100 -2.75 30.89 -10.26
C THR A 100 -2.81 29.97 -9.04
N LEU A 101 -2.33 28.72 -9.14
CA LEU A 101 -2.32 27.79 -8.03
C LEU A 101 -1.45 28.27 -6.86
N THR A 102 -0.24 28.75 -7.14
CA THR A 102 0.65 29.30 -6.10
C THR A 102 0.07 30.57 -5.49
N GLY A 103 -0.52 31.45 -6.32
CA GLY A 103 -1.17 32.68 -5.88
C GLY A 103 -2.34 32.43 -4.93
N GLU A 104 -3.26 31.57 -5.31
CA GLU A 104 -4.44 31.21 -4.51
C GLU A 104 -4.04 30.53 -3.19
N THR A 105 -3.09 29.59 -3.22
CA THR A 105 -2.67 28.87 -2.02
C THR A 105 -1.97 29.81 -1.02
N MET A 106 -1.14 30.73 -1.52
CA MET A 106 -0.40 31.67 -0.66
C MET A 106 -1.20 32.93 -0.31
N ALA A 107 -2.38 33.16 -0.87
CA ALA A 107 -3.17 34.37 -0.65
C ALA A 107 -3.45 34.64 0.84
N GLY A 108 -3.82 33.59 1.59
CA GLY A 108 -4.08 33.73 3.02
C GLY A 108 -2.85 34.13 3.83
N VAL A 109 -1.69 33.56 3.51
CA VAL A 109 -0.43 33.89 4.22
C VAL A 109 0.04 35.30 3.87
N ARG A 110 -0.06 35.69 2.59
CA ARG A 110 0.26 37.05 2.13
C ARG A 110 -0.67 38.10 2.75
N ALA A 111 -1.96 37.77 2.91
CA ALA A 111 -2.90 38.66 3.59
C ALA A 111 -2.51 38.93 5.06
N VAL A 112 -1.99 37.92 5.78
CA VAL A 112 -1.49 38.09 7.15
C VAL A 112 -0.22 38.97 7.17
N ALA A 113 0.67 38.80 6.18
CA ALA A 113 1.83 39.70 6.07
C ALA A 113 1.41 41.17 5.83
N SER A 114 0.46 41.39 4.89
CA SER A 114 -0.09 42.73 4.63
C SER A 114 -0.78 43.33 5.85
N GLN A 115 -1.56 42.53 6.61
CA GLN A 115 -2.19 42.98 7.86
C GLN A 115 -1.17 43.40 8.91
N LEU A 116 -0.03 42.72 8.99
CA LEU A 116 1.06 43.13 9.88
C LEU A 116 1.67 44.45 9.44
N ASP A 117 1.96 44.62 8.13
CA ASP A 117 2.50 45.85 7.59
C ASP A 117 1.54 47.04 7.84
N ASP A 118 0.24 46.83 7.61
CA ASP A 118 -0.81 47.81 7.88
C ASP A 118 -0.89 48.15 9.39
N ALA A 119 -0.80 47.14 10.26
CA ALA A 119 -0.81 47.34 11.71
C ALA A 119 0.42 48.13 12.20
N ILE A 120 1.60 47.85 11.60
CA ILE A 120 2.84 48.60 11.90
C ILE A 120 2.72 50.03 11.40
N ALA A 121 2.22 50.24 10.16
CA ALA A 121 2.08 51.57 9.57
C ALA A 121 1.04 52.44 10.30
N ALA A 122 -0.01 51.85 10.87
CA ALA A 122 -1.06 52.52 11.61
C ALA A 122 -0.74 52.70 13.12
N PHE A 123 0.37 52.12 13.59
CA PHE A 123 0.71 52.16 15.01
C PHE A 123 1.18 53.57 15.44
N ASP A 124 0.40 54.18 16.34
CA ASP A 124 0.75 55.45 16.99
C ASP A 124 1.41 55.14 18.34
N HIS A 125 2.63 55.68 18.55
CA HIS A 125 3.41 55.44 19.76
C HIS A 125 2.74 55.99 21.03
N ASP A 126 1.86 56.98 20.90
CA ASP A 126 1.20 57.63 22.06
C ASP A 126 -0.20 57.07 22.36
N LEU A 127 -0.92 56.58 21.33
CA LEU A 127 -2.31 56.15 21.43
C LEU A 127 -2.56 54.74 20.86
N GLY A 128 -1.51 54.07 20.34
CA GLY A 128 -1.64 52.83 19.62
C GLY A 128 -2.01 51.62 20.50
N ASP A 129 -2.83 50.71 19.96
CA ASP A 129 -3.21 49.47 20.60
C ASP A 129 -2.11 48.41 20.44
N LEU A 130 -1.27 48.29 21.48
CA LEU A 130 -0.23 47.27 21.57
C LEU A 130 -0.80 45.84 21.52
N GLY A 131 -2.05 45.64 21.94
CA GLY A 131 -2.71 44.34 21.88
C GLY A 131 -3.00 43.91 20.43
N ALA A 132 -3.53 44.82 19.62
CA ALA A 132 -3.81 44.57 18.22
C ALA A 132 -2.53 44.31 17.42
N LEU A 133 -1.47 45.10 17.64
CA LEU A 133 -0.16 44.89 17.04
C LEU A 133 0.44 43.54 17.46
N GLY A 134 0.38 43.20 18.74
CA GLY A 134 0.86 41.90 19.26
C GLY A 134 0.16 40.70 18.64
N VAL A 135 -1.17 40.81 18.45
CA VAL A 135 -1.94 39.75 17.73
C VAL A 135 -1.51 39.62 16.28
N ALA A 136 -1.34 40.75 15.57
CA ALA A 136 -0.88 40.74 14.16
C ALA A 136 0.54 40.14 14.03
N MET A 137 1.45 40.51 14.92
CA MET A 137 2.80 39.95 15.01
C MET A 137 2.78 38.44 15.27
N GLY A 138 2.04 38.01 16.30
CA GLY A 138 1.92 36.59 16.64
C GLY A 138 1.37 35.72 15.47
N ARG A 139 0.39 36.23 14.72
CA ARG A 139 -0.15 35.59 13.52
C ARG A 139 0.90 35.48 12.41
N ALA A 140 1.61 36.58 12.14
CA ALA A 140 2.65 36.61 11.12
C ALA A 140 3.84 35.72 11.49
N GLU A 141 4.22 35.65 12.75
CA GLU A 141 5.26 34.77 13.27
C GLU A 141 4.88 33.30 13.13
N HIS A 142 3.67 32.95 13.57
CA HIS A 142 3.18 31.56 13.47
C HIS A 142 3.23 31.01 12.03
N LEU A 143 2.87 31.84 11.04
CA LEU A 143 2.91 31.48 9.61
C LEU A 143 4.26 31.76 8.96
N ALA A 144 5.21 32.40 9.65
CA ALA A 144 6.41 33.00 9.05
C ALA A 144 6.08 33.77 7.76
N ALA A 145 5.08 34.68 7.85
CA ALA A 145 4.41 35.25 6.69
C ALA A 145 5.33 36.10 5.81
N TRP A 146 6.38 36.71 6.39
CA TRP A 146 7.40 37.49 5.66
C TRP A 146 8.27 36.68 4.74
N ASP A 147 8.26 35.33 4.82
CA ASP A 147 9.19 34.44 4.10
C ASP A 147 8.48 33.56 3.07
N VAL A 148 7.20 33.81 2.83
CA VAL A 148 6.33 32.94 2.03
C VAL A 148 6.81 32.78 0.58
N ASP A 149 7.25 33.86 -0.05
CA ASP A 149 7.68 33.84 -1.47
C ASP A 149 9.01 33.10 -1.63
N ARG A 150 9.92 33.20 -0.68
CA ARG A 150 11.15 32.42 -0.66
C ARG A 150 10.86 30.94 -0.44
N ARG A 151 9.97 30.60 0.49
CA ARG A 151 9.59 29.21 0.78
C ARG A 151 8.98 28.51 -0.40
N ILE A 152 8.07 29.17 -1.12
CA ILE A 152 7.44 28.56 -2.30
C ILE A 152 8.46 28.35 -3.43
N ASP A 153 9.35 29.31 -3.67
CA ASP A 153 10.41 29.17 -4.70
C ASP A 153 11.39 28.05 -4.33
N GLU A 154 11.80 27.96 -3.08
CA GLU A 154 12.62 26.87 -2.57
C GLU A 154 11.92 25.52 -2.72
N ALA A 155 10.65 25.40 -2.31
CA ALA A 155 9.89 24.16 -2.39
C ALA A 155 9.70 23.70 -3.85
N LEU A 156 9.36 24.60 -4.77
CA LEU A 156 9.28 24.29 -6.20
C LEU A 156 10.61 23.76 -6.73
N THR A 157 11.71 24.41 -6.35
CA THR A 157 13.06 24.01 -6.77
C THR A 157 13.43 22.64 -6.22
N ARG A 158 13.25 22.42 -4.93
CA ARG A 158 13.63 21.16 -4.24
C ARG A 158 12.80 19.96 -4.68
N PHE A 159 11.53 20.16 -5.00
CA PHE A 159 10.69 19.10 -5.55
C PHE A 159 10.86 18.92 -7.08
N GLY A 160 11.71 19.69 -7.74
CA GLY A 160 11.86 19.64 -9.20
C GLY A 160 10.55 19.96 -9.93
N ALA A 161 9.74 20.84 -9.36
CA ALA A 161 8.49 21.29 -9.95
C ALA A 161 8.69 22.42 -10.96
N PRO A 162 7.81 22.55 -11.97
CA PRO A 162 7.84 23.70 -12.89
C PRO A 162 7.71 25.02 -12.15
N ARG A 163 8.59 25.99 -12.48
CA ARG A 163 8.66 27.30 -11.82
C ARG A 163 8.06 28.44 -12.65
N ASP A 164 7.85 28.21 -13.95
CA ASP A 164 7.24 29.22 -14.84
C ASP A 164 5.77 29.45 -14.43
N PRO A 165 5.41 30.62 -13.90
CA PRO A 165 4.06 30.91 -13.45
C PRO A 165 3.02 30.93 -14.58
N GLY A 166 3.44 31.16 -15.82
CA GLY A 166 2.57 31.16 -16.98
C GLY A 166 2.25 29.77 -17.53
N ARG A 167 2.95 28.73 -17.08
CA ARG A 167 2.76 27.39 -17.60
C ARG A 167 1.42 26.81 -17.14
N ARG A 168 0.63 26.29 -18.07
CA ARG A 168 -0.69 25.72 -17.79
C ARG A 168 -0.57 24.38 -17.07
N LEU A 169 -1.46 24.15 -16.10
CA LEU A 169 -1.45 22.90 -15.34
C LEU A 169 -1.93 21.69 -16.14
N ASP A 170 -2.79 21.90 -17.16
CA ASP A 170 -3.27 20.83 -18.05
C ASP A 170 -2.16 20.31 -19.00
N GLU A 171 -1.14 21.12 -19.29
CA GLU A 171 0.02 20.73 -20.09
C GLU A 171 1.08 19.96 -19.30
N LEU A 172 0.97 19.95 -17.96
CA LEU A 172 1.89 19.26 -17.08
C LEU A 172 1.55 17.76 -16.99
N SER A 173 2.58 16.93 -16.84
CA SER A 173 2.38 15.54 -16.44
C SER A 173 1.74 15.45 -15.05
N VAL A 174 1.11 14.32 -14.74
CA VAL A 174 0.50 14.07 -13.42
C VAL A 174 1.52 14.30 -12.28
N GLY A 175 2.76 13.81 -12.46
CA GLY A 175 3.82 13.98 -11.48
C GLY A 175 4.27 15.44 -11.31
N GLU A 176 4.35 16.23 -12.42
CA GLU A 176 4.67 17.66 -12.32
C GLU A 176 3.58 18.45 -11.58
N ARG A 177 2.31 18.19 -11.89
CA ARG A 177 1.17 18.79 -11.17
C ARG A 177 1.20 18.48 -9.70
N TYR A 178 1.46 17.22 -9.37
CA TYR A 178 1.56 16.78 -7.98
C TYR A 178 2.68 17.53 -7.22
N ARG A 179 3.88 17.65 -7.84
CA ARG A 179 5.01 18.35 -7.23
C ARG A 179 4.74 19.84 -7.00
N VAL A 180 4.07 20.52 -7.92
CA VAL A 180 3.66 21.94 -7.74
C VAL A 180 2.71 22.04 -6.54
N ARG A 181 1.69 21.18 -6.45
CA ARG A 181 0.73 21.19 -5.34
C ARG A 181 1.40 20.91 -4.00
N LEU A 182 2.26 19.90 -3.94
CA LEU A 182 3.00 19.57 -2.73
C LEU A 182 3.87 20.76 -2.28
N ALA A 183 4.57 21.42 -3.22
CA ALA A 183 5.36 22.62 -2.92
C ALA A 183 4.51 23.71 -2.30
N CYS A 184 3.32 23.98 -2.86
CA CYS A 184 2.39 24.97 -2.34
C CYS A 184 1.95 24.63 -0.90
N ARG A 185 1.56 23.38 -0.63
CA ARG A 185 1.06 22.96 0.69
C ARG A 185 2.17 22.96 1.75
N ILE A 186 3.39 22.60 1.39
CA ILE A 186 4.54 22.69 2.30
C ILE A 186 4.89 24.16 2.60
N ALA A 187 4.85 25.03 1.59
CA ALA A 187 5.14 26.46 1.77
C ALA A 187 4.05 27.21 2.57
N GLU A 188 2.79 26.78 2.50
CA GLU A 188 1.64 27.37 3.21
C GLU A 188 1.76 27.28 4.74
N ARG A 189 2.43 26.25 5.27
CA ARG A 189 2.56 26.00 6.71
C ARG A 189 1.22 25.97 7.45
N ALA A 190 0.30 25.14 6.98
CA ALA A 190 -0.96 24.90 7.68
C ALA A 190 -0.72 24.22 9.04
N ASP A 191 -1.68 24.39 9.97
CA ASP A 191 -1.59 23.81 11.31
C ASP A 191 -1.70 22.29 11.29
N ILE A 192 -2.50 21.75 10.34
CA ILE A 192 -2.71 20.32 10.12
C ILE A 192 -2.42 20.01 8.65
N LEU A 193 -1.51 19.09 8.41
CA LEU A 193 -1.11 18.66 7.08
C LEU A 193 -1.53 17.20 6.84
N LEU A 194 -2.38 16.98 5.84
CA LEU A 194 -2.86 15.66 5.41
C LEU A 194 -2.25 15.32 4.05
N LEU A 195 -1.49 14.24 3.97
CA LEU A 195 -0.77 13.82 2.76
C LEU A 195 -1.18 12.41 2.35
N ASP A 196 -1.52 12.24 1.07
CA ASP A 196 -1.80 10.92 0.47
C ASP A 196 -0.68 10.52 -0.48
N GLU A 197 0.11 9.50 -0.10
CA GLU A 197 1.24 8.92 -0.85
C GLU A 197 2.23 9.99 -1.37
N PRO A 198 2.79 10.86 -0.53
CA PRO A 198 3.55 12.02 -0.99
C PRO A 198 4.89 11.67 -1.67
N THR A 199 5.37 10.45 -1.57
CA THR A 199 6.65 10.01 -2.13
C THR A 199 6.55 9.50 -3.58
N ASN A 200 5.36 9.17 -4.08
CA ASN A 200 5.17 8.47 -5.35
C ASN A 200 5.72 9.19 -6.59
N HIS A 201 5.84 10.52 -6.57
CA HIS A 201 6.27 11.32 -7.72
C HIS A 201 7.52 12.16 -7.45
N LEU A 202 8.21 11.86 -6.34
CA LEU A 202 9.42 12.56 -5.92
C LEU A 202 10.67 11.74 -6.27
N ASP A 203 11.74 12.45 -6.57
CA ASP A 203 13.09 11.88 -6.60
C ASP A 203 13.72 11.87 -5.19
N VAL A 204 14.92 11.36 -5.08
CA VAL A 204 15.63 11.25 -3.79
C VAL A 204 15.79 12.61 -3.11
N VAL A 205 16.11 13.67 -3.88
CA VAL A 205 16.28 15.03 -3.35
C VAL A 205 14.97 15.58 -2.82
N GLY A 206 13.88 15.38 -3.56
CA GLY A 206 12.53 15.78 -3.14
C GLY A 206 12.07 15.06 -1.88
N ILE A 207 12.36 13.75 -1.78
CA ILE A 207 12.01 12.96 -0.59
C ILE A 207 12.81 13.41 0.65
N GLU A 208 14.12 13.68 0.48
CA GLU A 208 14.96 14.20 1.57
C GLU A 208 14.46 15.56 2.07
N TYR A 209 14.12 16.46 1.14
CA TYR A 209 13.56 17.76 1.48
C TYR A 209 12.21 17.61 2.19
N LEU A 210 11.29 16.79 1.68
CA LEU A 210 10.01 16.51 2.33
C LEU A 210 10.22 15.97 3.75
N THR A 211 11.10 14.98 3.91
CA THR A 211 11.43 14.38 5.20
C THR A 211 11.91 15.44 6.21
N ALA A 212 12.79 16.36 5.78
CA ALA A 212 13.28 17.45 6.62
C ALA A 212 12.16 18.41 7.04
N GLN A 213 11.27 18.81 6.10
CA GLN A 213 10.12 19.66 6.39
C GLN A 213 9.15 19.03 7.38
N LEU A 214 8.83 17.75 7.18
CA LEU A 214 7.91 17.01 8.05
C LEU A 214 8.48 16.80 9.47
N ARG A 215 9.79 16.58 9.60
CA ARG A 215 10.44 16.47 10.91
C ARG A 215 10.35 17.75 11.74
N SER A 216 10.42 18.88 11.07
CA SER A 216 10.36 20.21 11.71
C SER A 216 8.95 20.81 11.71
N TRP A 217 7.92 20.05 11.27
CA TRP A 217 6.55 20.58 11.21
C TRP A 217 6.02 20.87 12.62
N PRO A 218 5.58 22.10 12.90
CA PRO A 218 5.18 22.47 14.26
C PRO A 218 3.81 21.91 14.65
N GLY A 219 2.90 21.76 13.68
CA GLY A 219 1.53 21.30 13.88
C GLY A 219 1.36 19.79 13.79
N VAL A 220 0.18 19.36 13.38
CA VAL A 220 -0.17 17.94 13.20
C VAL A 220 0.10 17.52 11.77
N VAL A 221 0.66 16.33 11.60
CA VAL A 221 0.87 15.70 10.30
C VAL A 221 0.22 14.33 10.29
N VAL A 222 -0.61 14.06 9.28
CA VAL A 222 -1.16 12.72 9.01
C VAL A 222 -0.79 12.33 7.58
N ILE A 223 -0.09 11.22 7.43
CA ILE A 223 0.43 10.76 6.13
C ILE A 223 -0.02 9.34 5.85
N VAL A 224 -0.70 9.14 4.74
CA VAL A 224 -0.84 7.82 4.12
C VAL A 224 0.40 7.56 3.29
N THR A 225 1.13 6.49 3.58
CA THR A 225 2.32 6.13 2.80
C THR A 225 2.69 4.66 2.91
N HIS A 226 3.29 4.15 1.84
CA HIS A 226 3.95 2.85 1.80
C HIS A 226 5.49 2.96 1.96
N ASP A 227 6.04 4.17 2.05
CA ASP A 227 7.48 4.40 2.26
C ASP A 227 7.89 4.12 3.71
N ARG A 228 8.43 2.91 3.94
CA ARG A 228 8.88 2.43 5.25
C ARG A 228 9.98 3.30 5.87
N GLN A 229 10.83 3.91 5.02
CA GLN A 229 11.89 4.79 5.50
C GLN A 229 11.32 6.12 6.00
N LEU A 230 10.31 6.67 5.32
CA LEU A 230 9.61 7.87 5.79
C LEU A 230 8.88 7.62 7.11
N LEU A 231 8.27 6.43 7.27
CA LEU A 231 7.67 6.02 8.55
C LEU A 231 8.68 5.97 9.68
N ASP A 232 9.87 5.41 9.45
CA ASP A 232 10.96 5.35 10.45
C ASP A 232 11.51 6.75 10.78
N ASP A 233 11.64 7.60 9.76
CA ASP A 233 12.33 8.87 9.88
C ASP A 233 11.51 9.98 10.53
N VAL A 234 10.19 9.94 10.40
CA VAL A 234 9.32 11.09 10.72
C VAL A 234 8.23 10.74 11.72
N MET A 235 7.61 9.55 11.67
CA MET A 235 6.38 9.29 12.41
C MET A 235 6.60 9.10 13.91
N THR A 236 5.64 9.61 14.71
CA THR A 236 5.57 9.42 16.16
C THR A 236 4.60 8.30 16.55
N ALA A 237 3.66 7.98 15.66
CA ALA A 237 2.72 6.86 15.80
C ALA A 237 2.30 6.35 14.42
N ILE A 238 1.82 5.11 14.36
CA ILE A 238 1.33 4.47 13.14
C ILE A 238 -0.10 3.98 13.40
N LEU A 239 -1.05 4.48 12.62
CA LEU A 239 -2.43 3.99 12.56
C LEU A 239 -2.51 2.91 11.48
N ASP A 240 -2.77 1.69 11.90
CA ASP A 240 -2.97 0.55 11.01
C ASP A 240 -4.47 0.35 10.80
N LEU A 241 -4.93 0.51 9.56
CA LEU A 241 -6.33 0.33 9.18
C LEU A 241 -6.68 -1.12 8.86
N ASP A 242 -5.69 -2.02 8.77
CA ASP A 242 -5.97 -3.44 8.61
C ASP A 242 -6.75 -3.95 9.84
N PRO A 243 -7.70 -4.86 9.66
CA PRO A 243 -8.45 -5.40 10.77
C PRO A 243 -7.53 -6.09 11.78
N SER A 244 -7.80 -5.88 13.05
CA SER A 244 -7.15 -6.58 14.16
C SER A 244 -7.99 -7.77 14.61
N MET A 245 -7.48 -8.52 15.58
CA MET A 245 -8.23 -9.61 16.21
C MET A 245 -9.57 -9.13 16.84
N ASP A 246 -9.63 -7.86 17.23
CA ASP A 246 -10.83 -7.25 17.82
C ASP A 246 -11.71 -6.54 16.76
N GLY A 247 -11.38 -6.70 15.46
CA GLY A 247 -12.19 -6.26 14.33
C GLY A 247 -11.99 -4.81 13.90
N GLY A 248 -11.18 -4.02 14.59
CA GLY A 248 -10.98 -2.60 14.29
C GLY A 248 -9.53 -2.22 13.99
N PRO A 249 -9.31 -0.97 13.50
CA PRO A 249 -7.98 -0.41 13.30
C PRO A 249 -7.25 -0.23 14.63
N VAL A 250 -5.91 -0.22 14.57
CA VAL A 250 -5.05 -0.11 15.76
C VAL A 250 -4.07 1.05 15.62
N LEU A 251 -4.04 1.93 16.61
CA LEU A 251 -3.01 2.97 16.73
C LEU A 251 -1.80 2.44 17.52
N TYR A 252 -0.68 2.29 16.86
CA TYR A 252 0.59 1.92 17.48
C TYR A 252 1.37 3.17 17.84
N GLY A 253 1.57 3.43 19.12
CA GLY A 253 2.44 4.48 19.63
C GLY A 253 3.91 4.09 19.48
N ALA A 254 4.36 3.87 18.27
CA ALA A 254 5.72 3.45 17.97
C ALA A 254 6.43 4.52 17.17
N THR A 255 7.62 4.86 17.60
CA THR A 255 8.47 5.87 16.98
C THR A 255 9.28 5.34 15.80
N ARG A 256 9.21 4.04 15.50
CA ARG A 256 9.95 3.41 14.39
C ARG A 256 9.13 2.31 13.73
N TYR A 257 9.24 2.22 12.41
CA TYR A 257 8.60 1.17 11.63
C TYR A 257 8.98 -0.24 12.13
N ALA A 258 10.23 -0.47 12.46
CA ALA A 258 10.70 -1.75 12.99
C ALA A 258 9.97 -2.16 14.29
N THR A 259 9.70 -1.21 15.20
CA THR A 259 8.95 -1.47 16.44
C THR A 259 7.49 -1.77 16.14
N TYR A 260 6.83 -0.99 15.26
CA TYR A 260 5.49 -1.27 14.77
C TYR A 260 5.40 -2.68 14.18
N ARG A 261 6.32 -3.02 13.28
CA ARG A 261 6.37 -4.32 12.62
C ARG A 261 6.46 -5.46 13.63
N PHE A 262 7.36 -5.35 14.60
CA PHE A 262 7.48 -6.34 15.67
C PHE A 262 6.19 -6.50 16.48
N MET A 263 5.54 -5.41 16.84
CA MET A 263 4.26 -5.42 17.58
C MET A 263 3.13 -6.04 16.75
N LYS A 264 3.02 -5.68 15.45
CA LYS A 264 2.04 -6.26 14.51
C LYS A 264 2.27 -7.76 14.34
N ASP A 265 3.50 -8.20 14.12
CA ASP A 265 3.84 -9.61 13.97
C ASP A 265 3.49 -10.42 15.22
N GLN A 266 3.73 -9.88 16.42
CA GLN A 266 3.31 -10.53 17.65
C GLN A 266 1.78 -10.61 17.79
N ALA A 267 1.06 -9.56 17.41
CA ALA A 267 -0.39 -9.54 17.41
C ALA A 267 -0.96 -10.58 16.43
N LEU A 268 -0.43 -10.66 15.21
CA LEU A 268 -0.83 -11.64 14.20
C LEU A 268 -0.55 -13.08 14.65
N ARG A 269 0.62 -13.34 15.25
CA ARG A 269 0.92 -14.69 15.80
C ARG A 269 -0.07 -15.10 16.88
N ARG A 270 -0.44 -14.19 17.79
CA ARG A 270 -1.47 -14.46 18.82
C ARG A 270 -2.84 -14.70 18.20
N TRP A 271 -3.21 -13.92 17.20
CA TRP A 271 -4.47 -14.08 16.48
C TRP A 271 -4.55 -15.44 15.78
N ARG A 272 -3.52 -15.81 15.00
CA ARG A 272 -3.43 -17.12 14.33
C ARG A 272 -3.49 -18.28 15.32
N ALA A 273 -2.77 -18.19 16.42
CA ALA A 273 -2.79 -19.22 17.47
C ALA A 273 -4.18 -19.37 18.09
N ARG A 274 -4.87 -18.27 18.37
CA ARG A 274 -6.23 -18.29 18.91
C ARG A 274 -7.22 -18.85 17.90
N HIS A 275 -7.19 -18.41 16.65
CA HIS A 275 -8.04 -18.91 15.57
C HIS A 275 -7.84 -20.41 15.36
N ALA A 276 -6.60 -20.90 15.32
CA ALA A 276 -6.28 -22.32 15.19
C ALA A 276 -6.80 -23.15 16.38
N ALA A 277 -6.70 -22.63 17.62
CA ALA A 277 -7.21 -23.29 18.81
C ALA A 277 -8.75 -23.39 18.80
N GLU A 278 -9.44 -22.31 18.42
CA GLU A 278 -10.91 -22.30 18.31
C GLU A 278 -11.40 -23.23 17.18
N ARG A 279 -10.74 -23.21 16.02
CA ARG A 279 -11.04 -24.14 14.93
C ARG A 279 -10.89 -25.60 15.36
N LYS A 280 -9.76 -25.96 16.02
CA LYS A 280 -9.54 -27.31 16.54
C LYS A 280 -10.60 -27.71 17.58
N ARG A 281 -11.02 -26.75 18.42
CA ARG A 281 -12.09 -26.98 19.39
C ARG A 281 -13.42 -27.23 18.68
N ALA A 282 -13.77 -26.46 17.66
CA ALA A 282 -14.98 -26.67 16.86
C ALA A 282 -14.96 -28.03 16.14
N GLU A 283 -13.83 -28.41 15.51
CA GLU A 283 -13.65 -29.72 14.87
C GLU A 283 -13.81 -30.87 15.88
N THR A 284 -13.23 -30.75 17.08
CA THR A 284 -13.35 -31.76 18.14
C THR A 284 -14.80 -31.92 18.63
N LEU A 285 -15.52 -30.81 18.77
CA LEU A 285 -16.92 -30.80 19.16
C LEU A 285 -17.84 -31.37 18.07
N ALA A 286 -17.55 -31.04 16.79
CA ALA A 286 -18.26 -31.63 15.65
C ALA A 286 -18.06 -33.14 15.57
N ALA A 287 -16.82 -33.64 15.74
CA ALA A 287 -16.54 -35.06 15.77
C ALA A 287 -17.24 -35.79 16.93
N HIS A 288 -17.35 -35.17 18.14
CA HIS A 288 -18.12 -35.71 19.23
C HIS A 288 -19.62 -35.75 18.94
N LEU A 289 -20.15 -34.77 18.23
CA LEU A 289 -21.55 -34.71 17.79
C LEU A 289 -21.85 -35.86 16.82
N ASP A 290 -21.00 -36.05 15.80
CA ASP A 290 -21.14 -37.12 14.81
C ASP A 290 -21.08 -38.50 15.49
N ALA A 291 -20.13 -38.72 16.39
CA ALA A 291 -20.03 -39.96 17.17
C ALA A 291 -21.29 -40.21 18.05
N SER A 292 -21.91 -39.13 18.57
CA SER A 292 -23.16 -39.23 19.32
C SER A 292 -24.35 -39.62 18.42
N TYR A 293 -24.40 -39.13 17.18
CA TYR A 293 -25.42 -39.51 16.20
C TYR A 293 -25.22 -40.94 15.68
N GLU A 294 -23.98 -41.38 15.43
CA GLU A 294 -23.68 -42.79 15.09
C GLU A 294 -24.07 -43.73 16.21
N GLY A 295 -23.80 -43.40 17.44
CA GLY A 295 -24.24 -44.16 18.62
C GLY A 295 -25.76 -44.26 18.76
N LEU A 296 -26.53 -43.24 18.27
CA LEU A 296 -27.99 -43.29 18.16
C LEU A 296 -28.46 -44.27 17.09
N SER A 297 -27.79 -44.36 15.94
CA SER A 297 -28.14 -45.25 14.85
C SER A 297 -27.90 -46.72 15.22
N ASP A 298 -26.85 -47.02 15.97
CA ASP A 298 -26.53 -48.37 16.46
C ASP A 298 -27.43 -48.80 17.64
N ALA A 299 -27.80 -47.86 18.52
CA ALA A 299 -28.78 -48.11 19.58
C ALA A 299 -30.19 -48.38 19.05
N TRP A 300 -30.51 -47.96 17.82
CA TRP A 300 -31.78 -48.23 17.16
C TRP A 300 -31.87 -49.64 16.55
N ARG A 301 -30.78 -50.42 16.42
CA ARG A 301 -30.84 -51.79 15.98
C ARG A 301 -31.41 -52.67 17.11
N PRO A 302 -32.62 -53.26 16.94
CA PRO A 302 -33.26 -53.99 18.01
C PRO A 302 -32.55 -55.30 18.29
N LEU A 303 -32.00 -55.42 19.48
CA LEU A 303 -31.73 -56.76 20.07
C LEU A 303 -33.09 -57.43 20.30
N LYS A 304 -33.29 -58.61 19.68
CA LYS A 304 -34.50 -59.41 19.87
C LYS A 304 -34.73 -59.64 21.38
N GLY A 305 -35.84 -59.03 21.91
CA GLY A 305 -36.28 -59.30 23.30
C GLY A 305 -36.32 -58.14 24.29
N SER A 306 -35.95 -56.89 23.93
CA SER A 306 -35.95 -55.78 24.89
C SER A 306 -37.29 -55.05 24.97
N ARG A 307 -37.74 -54.69 26.20
CA ARG A 307 -38.99 -53.99 26.49
C ARG A 307 -39.02 -52.55 25.91
N PRO A 308 -40.14 -52.08 25.32
CA PRO A 308 -40.24 -50.79 24.59
C PRO A 308 -39.89 -49.56 25.44
N ASN A 309 -40.19 -49.53 26.74
CA ASN A 309 -39.97 -48.35 27.59
C ASN A 309 -38.50 -48.05 27.90
N ARG A 310 -37.62 -49.05 27.95
CA ARG A 310 -36.20 -48.85 28.20
C ARG A 310 -35.51 -48.19 26.97
N ARG A 311 -35.99 -48.48 25.77
CA ARG A 311 -35.47 -47.95 24.51
C ARG A 311 -35.78 -46.48 24.35
N ALA A 312 -37.03 -46.06 24.64
CA ALA A 312 -37.44 -44.67 24.58
C ALA A 312 -36.68 -43.78 25.58
N THR A 313 -36.34 -44.33 26.76
CA THR A 313 -35.54 -43.59 27.76
C THR A 313 -34.08 -43.42 27.33
N HIS A 314 -33.47 -44.44 26.69
CA HIS A 314 -32.10 -44.38 26.18
C HIS A 314 -32.00 -43.38 25.01
N ALA A 315 -32.90 -43.47 24.03
CA ALA A 315 -32.95 -42.54 22.91
C ALA A 315 -33.15 -41.08 23.36
N ARG A 316 -34.05 -40.84 24.33
CA ARG A 316 -34.24 -39.51 24.93
C ARG A 316 -32.98 -39.00 25.65
N GLY A 317 -32.20 -39.90 26.29
CA GLY A 317 -30.93 -39.57 26.92
C GLY A 317 -29.88 -39.09 25.92
N HIS A 318 -29.76 -39.76 24.78
CA HIS A 318 -28.82 -39.39 23.70
C HIS A 318 -29.23 -38.09 23.00
N VAL A 319 -30.54 -37.89 22.69
CA VAL A 319 -31.03 -36.63 22.14
C VAL A 319 -30.74 -35.44 23.06
N LYS A 320 -31.01 -35.60 24.37
CA LYS A 320 -30.65 -34.57 25.37
C LYS A 320 -29.14 -34.31 25.48
N ALA A 321 -28.31 -35.32 25.28
CA ALA A 321 -26.86 -35.18 25.31
C ALA A 321 -26.38 -34.42 24.05
N ALA A 322 -26.94 -34.74 22.88
CA ALA A 322 -26.68 -34.02 21.62
C ALA A 322 -27.14 -32.57 21.70
N ASP A 323 -28.36 -32.32 22.18
CA ASP A 323 -28.89 -30.94 22.39
C ASP A 323 -27.98 -30.12 23.32
N ARG A 324 -27.52 -30.70 24.44
CA ARG A 324 -26.59 -30.02 25.34
C ARG A 324 -25.24 -29.77 24.70
N LEU A 325 -24.80 -30.62 23.79
CA LEU A 325 -23.55 -30.46 23.05
C LEU A 325 -23.69 -29.34 22.03
N ILE A 326 -24.83 -29.29 21.30
CA ILE A 326 -25.16 -28.18 20.35
C ILE A 326 -25.21 -26.86 21.11
N GLN A 327 -25.93 -26.78 22.22
CA GLN A 327 -26.00 -25.57 23.05
C GLN A 327 -24.61 -25.14 23.58
N ARG A 328 -23.71 -26.09 23.89
CA ARG A 328 -22.33 -25.77 24.24
C ARG A 328 -21.49 -25.30 23.05
N LEU A 329 -21.71 -25.86 21.87
CA LEU A 329 -21.11 -25.40 20.61
C LEU A 329 -21.50 -23.96 20.30
N GLU A 330 -22.81 -23.68 20.37
CA GLU A 330 -23.35 -22.34 20.12
C GLU A 330 -22.87 -21.33 21.17
N ALA A 331 -22.89 -21.71 22.46
CA ALA A 331 -22.43 -20.84 23.55
C ALA A 331 -20.90 -20.66 23.58
N ALA A 332 -20.15 -21.59 23.01
CA ALA A 332 -18.68 -21.55 22.95
C ALA A 332 -18.14 -21.07 21.60
N ALA A 333 -18.99 -20.84 20.61
CA ALA A 333 -18.64 -20.23 19.33
C ALA A 333 -18.27 -18.76 19.57
N VAL A 334 -17.01 -18.53 19.90
CA VAL A 334 -16.43 -17.20 19.82
C VAL A 334 -16.12 -16.99 18.36
N GLU A 335 -16.82 -16.04 17.74
CA GLU A 335 -16.58 -15.66 16.36
C GLU A 335 -15.22 -14.96 16.25
N VAL A 336 -14.16 -15.75 16.18
CA VAL A 336 -12.81 -15.23 15.93
C VAL A 336 -12.69 -14.99 14.45
N GLN A 337 -12.51 -13.73 14.07
CA GLN A 337 -12.29 -13.37 12.67
C GLN A 337 -11.11 -14.15 12.07
N VAL A 338 -11.20 -14.45 10.78
CA VAL A 338 -10.12 -15.13 10.06
C VAL A 338 -8.91 -14.20 9.98
N PRO A 339 -7.72 -14.66 10.46
CA PRO A 339 -6.53 -13.83 10.36
C PRO A 339 -6.14 -13.57 8.90
N PRO A 340 -5.45 -12.45 8.60
CA PRO A 340 -4.92 -12.16 7.28
C PRO A 340 -4.05 -13.30 6.76
N LEU A 341 -4.06 -13.46 5.42
CA LEU A 341 -3.21 -14.41 4.73
C LEU A 341 -1.73 -14.11 5.00
N GLU A 342 -0.92 -15.16 4.99
CA GLU A 342 0.54 -15.09 5.08
C GLU A 342 1.13 -15.58 3.77
N LEU A 343 2.13 -14.87 3.24
CA LEU A 343 2.79 -15.26 2.01
C LEU A 343 3.50 -16.60 2.21
N ALA A 344 3.01 -17.63 1.56
CA ALA A 344 3.68 -18.92 1.44
C ALA A 344 4.45 -18.95 0.11
N PHE A 345 5.62 -18.30 0.10
CA PHE A 345 6.44 -18.27 -1.10
C PHE A 345 6.99 -19.69 -1.39
N PRO A 346 6.79 -20.22 -2.62
CA PRO A 346 7.21 -21.59 -2.94
C PRO A 346 8.74 -21.70 -2.92
N ASP A 347 9.24 -22.88 -2.60
CA ASP A 347 10.66 -23.18 -2.76
C ASP A 347 10.97 -23.33 -4.25
N LEU A 348 11.54 -22.29 -4.84
CA LEU A 348 11.84 -22.25 -6.27
C LEU A 348 13.11 -23.05 -6.56
N PRO A 349 13.12 -23.89 -7.63
CA PRO A 349 14.22 -24.76 -7.93
C PRO A 349 15.48 -23.99 -8.36
N SER A 350 16.63 -24.49 -7.96
CA SER A 350 17.93 -24.11 -8.51
C SER A 350 18.40 -25.17 -9.50
N LEU A 351 18.94 -24.75 -10.64
CA LEU A 351 19.66 -25.67 -11.52
C LEU A 351 21.07 -25.87 -10.98
N PRO A 352 21.46 -27.10 -10.56
CA PRO A 352 22.81 -27.36 -10.09
C PRO A 352 23.84 -27.03 -11.17
N GLN A 353 24.97 -26.41 -10.79
CA GLN A 353 26.06 -26.04 -11.70
C GLN A 353 26.58 -27.20 -12.56
N ARG A 354 26.46 -28.46 -12.12
CA ARG A 354 26.83 -29.64 -12.89
C ARG A 354 26.02 -29.84 -14.18
N TYR A 355 24.86 -29.22 -14.30
CA TYR A 355 23.99 -29.29 -15.48
C TYR A 355 24.10 -28.05 -16.38
N VAL A 356 24.76 -27.00 -15.93
CA VAL A 356 24.87 -25.74 -16.65
C VAL A 356 26.32 -25.28 -16.64
N THR A 357 26.95 -25.30 -17.80
CA THR A 357 28.28 -24.72 -18.00
C THR A 357 28.12 -23.24 -18.36
N GLY A 358 28.11 -22.38 -17.33
CA GLY A 358 27.97 -20.92 -17.51
C GLY A 358 26.76 -20.30 -16.80
N PRO A 359 26.42 -19.05 -17.12
CA PRO A 359 25.28 -18.37 -16.54
C PRO A 359 23.93 -18.95 -17.02
N LEU A 360 22.89 -18.92 -16.17
CA LEU A 360 21.52 -19.29 -16.55
C LEU A 360 20.95 -18.33 -17.60
N LEU A 361 21.27 -17.05 -17.44
CA LEU A 361 20.84 -15.97 -18.33
C LEU A 361 22.00 -15.00 -18.52
N GLU A 362 22.26 -14.65 -19.76
CA GLU A 362 23.29 -13.68 -20.13
C GLU A 362 22.73 -12.65 -21.12
N LEU A 363 23.07 -11.39 -20.89
CA LEU A 363 22.75 -10.28 -21.78
C LEU A 363 24.01 -9.47 -22.04
N ARG A 364 24.41 -9.34 -23.31
CA ARG A 364 25.63 -8.60 -23.70
C ARG A 364 25.28 -7.38 -24.52
N ALA A 365 25.79 -6.23 -24.13
CA ALA A 365 25.73 -4.94 -24.83
C ALA A 365 24.32 -4.62 -25.38
N PRO A 366 23.25 -4.71 -24.56
CA PRO A 366 21.87 -4.56 -25.06
C PRO A 366 21.59 -3.15 -25.51
N ARG A 367 20.90 -3.01 -26.65
CA ARG A 367 20.28 -1.77 -27.09
C ARG A 367 18.84 -2.04 -27.51
N VAL A 368 17.93 -1.25 -26.99
CA VAL A 368 16.52 -1.29 -27.33
C VAL A 368 16.09 0.09 -27.80
N ASP A 369 15.63 0.16 -29.03
CA ASP A 369 15.08 1.39 -29.61
C ASP A 369 13.55 1.40 -29.43
N GLY A 370 12.99 2.54 -29.07
CA GLY A 370 11.56 2.75 -28.92
C GLY A 370 10.90 3.27 -30.18
N VAL A 371 9.62 3.65 -30.05
CA VAL A 371 8.84 4.25 -31.12
C VAL A 371 9.52 5.54 -31.59
N ALA A 372 9.54 5.79 -32.89
CA ALA A 372 10.17 6.95 -33.54
C ALA A 372 11.71 7.05 -33.35
N GLY A 373 12.40 5.92 -33.13
CA GLY A 373 13.87 5.91 -33.05
C GLY A 373 14.46 6.46 -31.74
N ARG A 374 13.64 6.73 -30.75
CA ARG A 374 14.11 7.15 -29.43
C ARG A 374 14.73 5.96 -28.71
N VAL A 375 16.00 6.07 -28.32
CA VAL A 375 16.69 5.02 -27.56
C VAL A 375 16.03 4.88 -26.18
N ARG A 376 15.59 3.66 -25.83
CA ARG A 376 15.03 3.32 -24.52
C ARG A 376 16.06 2.74 -23.57
N LEU A 377 17.03 2.00 -24.11
CA LEU A 377 18.12 1.40 -23.37
C LEU A 377 19.35 1.32 -24.27
N ASP A 378 20.50 1.75 -23.83
CA ASP A 378 21.79 1.54 -24.49
C ASP A 378 22.88 1.28 -23.43
N LEU A 379 23.29 0.04 -23.30
CA LEU A 379 24.33 -0.41 -22.38
C LEU A 379 25.52 -0.98 -23.17
N ALA A 380 26.15 -0.13 -23.96
CA ALA A 380 27.34 -0.50 -24.74
C ALA A 380 28.45 -0.98 -23.78
N GLY A 381 28.99 -2.18 -24.02
CA GLY A 381 30.06 -2.76 -23.22
C GLY A 381 29.64 -3.42 -21.89
N THR A 382 28.36 -3.33 -21.53
CA THR A 382 27.84 -3.98 -20.33
C THR A 382 27.51 -5.44 -20.58
N ARG A 383 27.89 -6.30 -19.65
CA ARG A 383 27.55 -7.72 -19.62
C ARG A 383 26.82 -8.02 -18.32
N VAL A 384 25.60 -8.50 -18.43
CA VAL A 384 24.79 -8.97 -17.30
C VAL A 384 24.78 -10.48 -17.33
N GLU A 385 25.28 -11.10 -16.29
CA GLU A 385 25.33 -12.56 -16.12
C GLU A 385 24.61 -12.97 -14.85
N LEU A 386 23.72 -13.93 -14.97
CA LEU A 386 23.01 -14.53 -13.86
C LEU A 386 23.42 -16.00 -13.73
N PRO A 387 24.33 -16.32 -12.80
CA PRO A 387 24.66 -17.69 -12.46
C PRO A 387 23.50 -18.37 -11.67
N PRO A 388 23.54 -19.69 -11.46
CA PRO A 388 22.66 -20.36 -10.51
C PRO A 388 22.66 -19.66 -9.15
N CYS A 389 21.47 -19.45 -8.55
CA CYS A 389 21.30 -18.66 -7.31
C CYS A 389 21.80 -17.21 -7.40
N GLY A 390 22.06 -16.69 -8.61
CA GLY A 390 22.54 -15.32 -8.82
C GLY A 390 21.58 -14.27 -8.30
N ARG A 391 22.09 -13.15 -7.85
CA ARG A 391 21.33 -12.01 -7.36
C ARG A 391 21.74 -10.77 -8.14
N LEU A 392 20.77 -9.93 -8.50
CA LEU A 392 21.05 -8.64 -9.14
C LEU A 392 20.00 -7.61 -8.74
N LEU A 393 20.45 -6.48 -8.24
CA LEU A 393 19.63 -5.32 -7.97
C LEU A 393 19.85 -4.27 -9.06
N VAL A 394 18.80 -3.89 -9.78
CA VAL A 394 18.83 -2.85 -10.81
C VAL A 394 18.28 -1.55 -10.21
N THR A 395 19.09 -0.51 -10.21
CA THR A 395 18.75 0.81 -9.65
C THR A 395 18.88 1.90 -10.71
N GLY A 396 18.28 3.06 -10.45
CA GLY A 396 18.34 4.22 -11.34
C GLY A 396 17.08 5.07 -11.26
N PRO A 397 17.12 6.30 -11.78
CA PRO A 397 15.97 7.22 -11.77
C PRO A 397 14.80 6.69 -12.63
N ASN A 398 13.64 7.34 -12.48
CA ASN A 398 12.49 7.02 -13.33
C ASN A 398 12.82 7.34 -14.79
N GLY A 399 12.49 6.41 -15.70
CA GLY A 399 12.79 6.54 -17.11
C GLY A 399 14.19 6.11 -17.54
N SER A 400 15.07 5.67 -16.64
CA SER A 400 16.44 5.21 -16.95
C SER A 400 16.51 3.88 -17.72
N GLY A 401 15.37 3.22 -17.97
CA GLY A 401 15.33 1.98 -18.74
C GLY A 401 15.32 0.69 -17.92
N LYS A 402 15.06 0.72 -16.60
CA LYS A 402 14.97 -0.47 -15.72
C LYS A 402 14.01 -1.52 -16.27
N SER A 403 12.76 -1.14 -16.55
CA SER A 403 11.75 -2.03 -17.11
C SER A 403 12.12 -2.56 -18.50
N THR A 404 12.79 -1.73 -19.31
CA THR A 404 13.28 -2.12 -20.63
C THR A 404 14.40 -3.15 -20.52
N LEU A 405 15.29 -3.02 -19.53
CA LEU A 405 16.33 -4.01 -19.26
C LEU A 405 15.73 -5.36 -18.82
N LEU A 406 14.74 -5.34 -17.90
CA LEU A 406 14.07 -6.56 -17.48
C LEU A 406 13.31 -7.22 -18.65
N ALA A 407 12.64 -6.43 -19.48
CA ALA A 407 11.97 -6.92 -20.69
C ALA A 407 12.97 -7.51 -21.71
N ALA A 408 14.17 -6.94 -21.85
CA ALA A 408 15.24 -7.50 -22.66
C ALA A 408 15.78 -8.82 -22.05
N LEU A 409 15.95 -8.90 -20.74
CA LEU A 409 16.32 -10.14 -20.02
C LEU A 409 15.24 -11.21 -20.18
N ALA A 410 13.97 -10.84 -20.09
CA ALA A 410 12.84 -11.74 -20.34
C ALA A 410 12.76 -12.21 -21.80
N GLY A 411 13.29 -11.41 -22.75
CA GLY A 411 13.17 -11.66 -24.18
C GLY A 411 11.83 -11.21 -24.76
N SER A 412 11.09 -10.36 -24.05
CA SER A 412 9.78 -9.85 -24.47
C SER A 412 9.88 -8.63 -25.39
N VAL A 413 11.07 -8.01 -25.52
CA VAL A 413 11.31 -6.88 -26.45
C VAL A 413 12.45 -7.21 -27.40
N PRO A 414 12.33 -6.82 -28.69
CA PRO A 414 13.41 -6.99 -29.64
C PRO A 414 14.56 -6.00 -29.34
N MET A 415 15.78 -6.49 -29.43
CA MET A 415 16.99 -5.67 -29.30
C MET A 415 17.51 -5.28 -30.68
N SER A 416 17.88 -4.01 -30.85
CA SER A 416 18.55 -3.53 -32.07
C SER A 416 20.05 -3.84 -32.08
N ARG A 417 20.64 -4.08 -30.92
CA ARG A 417 22.02 -4.53 -30.72
C ARG A 417 22.11 -5.38 -29.46
N GLY A 418 23.11 -6.27 -29.44
CA GLY A 418 23.40 -7.14 -28.30
C GLY A 418 22.89 -8.55 -28.50
N THR A 419 23.22 -9.41 -27.56
CA THR A 419 22.83 -10.84 -27.57
C THR A 419 22.27 -11.23 -26.22
N ARG A 420 21.21 -12.04 -26.27
CA ARG A 420 20.61 -12.68 -25.10
C ARG A 420 20.80 -14.17 -25.21
N THR A 421 21.34 -14.77 -24.19
CA THR A 421 21.51 -16.24 -24.10
C THR A 421 20.78 -16.74 -22.87
N LEU A 422 19.92 -17.73 -23.06
CA LEU A 422 19.23 -18.45 -21.98
C LEU A 422 19.70 -19.91 -22.04
N ALA A 423 20.14 -20.46 -20.94
CA ALA A 423 20.57 -21.83 -20.86
C ALA A 423 19.38 -22.80 -21.10
N ALA A 424 19.65 -23.93 -21.72
CA ALA A 424 18.62 -24.92 -22.04
C ALA A 424 17.91 -25.40 -20.75
N GLY A 425 16.57 -25.50 -20.81
CA GLY A 425 15.75 -25.95 -19.68
C GLY A 425 15.54 -24.92 -18.56
N VAL A 426 16.05 -23.71 -18.71
CA VAL A 426 15.82 -22.62 -17.73
C VAL A 426 14.41 -22.05 -17.92
N ARG A 427 13.64 -22.04 -16.84
CA ARG A 427 12.31 -21.41 -16.76
C ARG A 427 12.44 -20.02 -16.17
N LEU A 428 11.72 -19.06 -16.78
CA LEU A 428 11.68 -17.67 -16.32
C LEU A 428 10.32 -17.37 -15.68
N GLY A 429 10.33 -16.71 -14.52
CA GLY A 429 9.18 -16.04 -13.96
C GLY A 429 9.36 -14.52 -14.11
N VAL A 430 8.34 -13.84 -14.60
CA VAL A 430 8.41 -12.40 -14.86
C VAL A 430 7.24 -11.69 -14.23
N LEU A 431 7.54 -10.78 -13.30
CA LEU A 431 6.60 -9.77 -12.82
C LEU A 431 6.95 -8.45 -13.51
N GLY A 432 6.24 -8.13 -14.59
CA GLY A 432 6.46 -6.91 -15.36
C GLY A 432 5.85 -5.67 -14.72
N GLN A 433 6.02 -4.53 -15.38
CA GLN A 433 5.35 -3.29 -15.03
C GLN A 433 3.83 -3.42 -15.29
N GLU A 434 3.01 -2.62 -14.61
CA GLU A 434 1.56 -2.64 -14.77
C GLU A 434 1.10 -2.56 -16.22
N GLY A 435 0.16 -3.43 -16.58
CA GLY A 435 -0.40 -3.50 -17.93
C GLY A 435 0.46 -4.22 -18.97
N ALA A 436 1.73 -4.53 -18.70
CA ALA A 436 2.63 -5.15 -19.67
C ALA A 436 2.65 -6.68 -19.60
N SER A 437 2.17 -7.28 -18.52
CA SER A 437 2.31 -8.72 -18.22
C SER A 437 0.98 -9.45 -18.05
N ALA A 438 -0.14 -8.87 -18.50
CA ALA A 438 -1.43 -9.57 -18.40
C ALA A 438 -1.40 -10.78 -19.37
N PRO A 439 -1.39 -12.03 -18.87
CA PRO A 439 -1.48 -13.21 -19.72
C PRO A 439 -2.83 -13.31 -20.44
N ILE A 440 -3.78 -12.46 -20.09
CA ILE A 440 -5.15 -12.43 -20.58
C ILE A 440 -5.48 -11.00 -21.03
N GLY A 441 -6.02 -10.87 -22.25
CA GLY A 441 -6.43 -9.58 -22.81
C GLY A 441 -7.56 -8.92 -22.00
N PRO A 442 -7.72 -7.58 -22.10
CA PRO A 442 -8.69 -6.83 -21.29
C PRO A 442 -10.15 -7.27 -21.49
N ILE A 443 -10.52 -7.76 -22.67
CA ILE A 443 -11.87 -8.26 -22.97
C ILE A 443 -12.11 -9.60 -22.27
N GLU A 444 -11.14 -10.49 -22.25
CA GLU A 444 -11.23 -11.79 -21.57
C GLU A 444 -11.18 -11.61 -20.04
N ALA A 445 -10.40 -10.65 -19.53
CA ALA A 445 -10.30 -10.35 -18.11
C ALA A 445 -11.66 -9.93 -17.50
N ALA A 446 -12.57 -9.38 -18.30
CA ALA A 446 -13.92 -8.97 -17.85
C ALA A 446 -14.83 -10.14 -17.46
N SER A 447 -14.59 -11.34 -17.97
CA SER A 447 -15.46 -12.50 -17.75
C SER A 447 -14.75 -13.72 -17.15
N THR A 448 -13.41 -13.67 -17.01
CA THR A 448 -12.60 -14.80 -16.53
C THR A 448 -12.31 -14.63 -15.04
N SER A 449 -12.67 -15.65 -14.24
CA SER A 449 -12.33 -15.69 -12.83
C SER A 449 -10.82 -15.80 -12.60
N GLY A 450 -10.35 -15.44 -11.42
CA GLY A 450 -8.95 -15.63 -11.04
C GLY A 450 -8.52 -17.10 -11.12
N PHE A 451 -9.37 -18.03 -10.69
CA PHE A 451 -9.11 -19.46 -10.80
C PHE A 451 -8.97 -19.93 -12.26
N ASP A 452 -9.91 -19.54 -13.13
CA ASP A 452 -9.87 -19.95 -14.54
C ASP A 452 -8.67 -19.37 -15.27
N ALA A 453 -8.31 -18.13 -14.96
CA ALA A 453 -7.14 -17.47 -15.50
C ALA A 453 -5.83 -18.17 -15.09
N TYR A 454 -5.70 -18.50 -13.80
CA TYR A 454 -4.55 -19.23 -13.29
C TYR A 454 -4.45 -20.64 -13.87
N ALA A 455 -5.59 -21.36 -13.94
CA ALA A 455 -5.66 -22.69 -14.57
C ALA A 455 -5.26 -22.64 -16.05
N ARG A 456 -5.68 -21.62 -16.79
CA ARG A 456 -5.30 -21.42 -18.19
C ARG A 456 -3.79 -21.22 -18.33
N CYS A 457 -3.19 -20.34 -17.52
CA CYS A 457 -1.74 -20.15 -17.51
C CYS A 457 -1.00 -21.46 -17.19
N ALA A 458 -1.51 -22.26 -16.24
CA ALA A 458 -0.93 -23.55 -15.91
C ALA A 458 -1.01 -24.54 -17.10
N LEU A 459 -2.17 -24.61 -17.77
CA LEU A 459 -2.38 -25.47 -18.95
C LEU A 459 -1.47 -25.08 -20.11
N ASP A 460 -1.30 -23.79 -20.38
CA ASP A 460 -0.41 -23.28 -21.43
C ASP A 460 1.06 -23.66 -21.14
N LEU A 461 1.50 -23.54 -19.88
CA LEU A 461 2.85 -23.94 -19.46
C LEU A 461 3.06 -25.47 -19.54
N LEU A 462 2.04 -26.25 -19.17
CA LEU A 462 2.06 -27.73 -19.32
C LEU A 462 2.13 -28.14 -20.79
N ALA A 463 1.31 -27.51 -21.65
CA ALA A 463 1.31 -27.79 -23.10
C ALA A 463 2.64 -27.39 -23.75
N ALA A 464 3.29 -26.33 -23.27
CA ALA A 464 4.62 -25.92 -23.71
C ALA A 464 5.77 -26.78 -23.13
N GLY A 465 5.48 -27.75 -22.25
CA GLY A 465 6.50 -28.55 -21.55
C GLY A 465 7.35 -27.72 -20.57
N SER A 466 6.87 -26.54 -20.20
CA SER A 466 7.57 -25.59 -19.30
C SER A 466 7.18 -25.73 -17.84
N LEU A 467 6.18 -26.55 -17.53
CA LEU A 467 5.74 -26.85 -16.16
C LEU A 467 5.67 -28.36 -15.99
N ASP A 468 6.20 -28.86 -14.88
CA ASP A 468 6.01 -30.23 -14.44
C ASP A 468 4.71 -30.29 -13.62
N PRO A 469 3.76 -31.21 -13.91
CA PRO A 469 2.52 -31.34 -13.15
C PRO A 469 2.74 -31.49 -11.64
N ASP A 470 3.81 -32.18 -11.24
CA ASP A 470 4.14 -32.39 -9.82
C ASP A 470 4.70 -31.12 -9.12
N GLN A 471 5.04 -30.08 -9.88
CA GLN A 471 5.55 -28.80 -9.39
C GLN A 471 4.50 -27.68 -9.47
N LEU A 472 3.26 -28.00 -9.85
CA LEU A 472 2.17 -27.04 -9.87
C LEU A 472 1.88 -26.56 -8.44
N VAL A 473 1.99 -25.25 -8.22
CA VAL A 473 1.62 -24.63 -6.94
C VAL A 473 0.18 -24.14 -7.04
N PRO A 474 -0.75 -24.67 -6.23
CA PRO A 474 -2.11 -24.14 -6.19
C PRO A 474 -2.12 -22.69 -5.70
N VAL A 475 -2.81 -21.80 -6.42
CA VAL A 475 -2.82 -20.37 -6.14
C VAL A 475 -3.31 -20.04 -4.72
N ALA A 476 -4.26 -20.81 -4.18
CA ALA A 476 -4.78 -20.66 -2.84
C ALA A 476 -3.73 -20.90 -1.73
N TYR A 477 -2.70 -21.73 -2.00
CA TYR A 477 -1.64 -22.00 -1.02
C TYR A 477 -0.56 -20.92 -0.97
N LEU A 478 -0.53 -20.00 -1.93
CA LEU A 478 0.46 -18.92 -1.94
C LEU A 478 0.19 -17.84 -0.87
N GLY A 479 -1.01 -17.80 -0.32
CA GLY A 479 -1.39 -16.78 0.65
C GLY A 479 -1.44 -15.35 0.07
N LEU A 480 -1.59 -15.23 -1.25
CA LEU A 480 -1.64 -13.95 -1.96
C LEU A 480 -3.06 -13.42 -2.14
N LEU A 481 -4.02 -14.32 -2.36
CA LEU A 481 -5.41 -14.02 -2.63
C LEU A 481 -6.31 -14.98 -1.88
N THR A 482 -7.50 -14.52 -1.46
CA THR A 482 -8.52 -15.38 -0.87
C THR A 482 -9.24 -16.18 -1.96
N GLU A 483 -9.94 -17.25 -1.58
CA GLU A 483 -10.79 -17.99 -2.52
C GLU A 483 -11.88 -17.09 -3.11
N GLU A 484 -12.47 -16.21 -2.30
CA GLU A 484 -13.45 -15.23 -2.76
C GLU A 484 -12.88 -14.27 -3.81
N ASP A 485 -11.63 -13.79 -3.63
CA ASP A 485 -10.97 -12.95 -4.63
C ASP A 485 -10.73 -13.71 -5.94
N LEU A 486 -10.39 -15.00 -5.85
CA LEU A 486 -10.12 -15.85 -7.01
C LEU A 486 -11.40 -16.25 -7.77
N GLU A 487 -12.54 -16.26 -7.11
CA GLU A 487 -13.84 -16.50 -7.77
C GLU A 487 -14.33 -15.30 -8.58
N ARG A 488 -13.87 -14.09 -8.26
CA ARG A 488 -14.25 -12.87 -8.98
C ARG A 488 -13.60 -12.77 -10.35
N PRO A 489 -14.26 -12.09 -11.32
CA PRO A 489 -13.62 -11.69 -12.56
C PRO A 489 -12.36 -10.86 -12.30
N LEU A 490 -11.31 -11.11 -13.07
CA LEU A 490 -10.05 -10.37 -12.94
C LEU A 490 -10.21 -8.85 -13.06
N ALA A 491 -11.18 -8.38 -13.83
CA ALA A 491 -11.46 -6.95 -13.99
C ALA A 491 -12.01 -6.28 -12.71
N GLU A 492 -12.61 -7.06 -11.81
CA GLU A 492 -13.18 -6.57 -10.55
C GLU A 492 -12.14 -6.54 -9.42
N LEU A 493 -10.99 -7.17 -9.63
CA LEU A 493 -9.90 -7.13 -8.66
C LEU A 493 -9.33 -5.71 -8.55
N SER A 494 -9.06 -5.28 -7.34
CA SER A 494 -8.31 -4.05 -7.11
C SER A 494 -6.90 -4.14 -7.73
N VAL A 495 -6.26 -2.99 -7.97
CA VAL A 495 -4.89 -2.95 -8.50
C VAL A 495 -3.93 -3.79 -7.66
N GLY A 496 -4.04 -3.72 -6.33
CA GLY A 496 -3.21 -4.53 -5.43
C GLY A 496 -3.50 -6.03 -5.52
N GLN A 497 -4.77 -6.44 -5.60
CA GLN A 497 -5.15 -7.84 -5.80
C GLN A 497 -4.69 -8.36 -7.15
N ARG A 498 -4.79 -7.53 -8.20
CA ARG A 498 -4.26 -7.86 -9.52
C ARG A 498 -2.75 -8.06 -9.47
N ARG A 499 -2.02 -7.18 -8.78
CA ARG A 499 -0.56 -7.31 -8.61
C ARG A 499 -0.17 -8.61 -7.87
N ARG A 500 -0.95 -8.99 -6.86
CA ARG A 500 -0.76 -10.27 -6.15
C ARG A 500 -1.03 -11.47 -7.07
N PHE A 501 -2.03 -11.36 -7.93
CA PHE A 501 -2.33 -12.38 -8.96
C PHE A 501 -1.17 -12.52 -9.97
N ASP A 502 -0.63 -11.39 -10.46
CA ASP A 502 0.50 -11.39 -11.38
C ASP A 502 1.76 -12.02 -10.74
N LEU A 503 1.99 -11.75 -9.43
CA LEU A 503 3.05 -12.40 -8.67
C LEU A 503 2.84 -13.92 -8.56
N ALA A 504 1.60 -14.37 -8.32
CA ALA A 504 1.26 -15.79 -8.31
C ALA A 504 1.56 -16.45 -9.66
N CYS A 505 1.19 -15.80 -10.76
CA CYS A 505 1.51 -16.28 -12.11
C CYS A 505 3.02 -16.33 -12.38
N ALA A 506 3.79 -15.37 -11.88
CA ALA A 506 5.24 -15.33 -12.06
C ALA A 506 5.95 -16.52 -11.39
N VAL A 507 5.42 -17.04 -10.29
CA VAL A 507 5.99 -18.19 -9.57
C VAL A 507 5.38 -19.53 -9.96
N LEU A 508 4.26 -19.54 -10.72
CA LEU A 508 3.51 -20.72 -11.12
C LEU A 508 4.38 -21.80 -11.81
N ALA A 509 5.29 -21.37 -12.69
CA ALA A 509 6.16 -22.27 -13.43
C ALA A 509 7.33 -22.83 -12.61
N ALA A 510 7.38 -22.58 -11.31
CA ALA A 510 8.55 -22.85 -10.46
C ALA A 510 9.85 -22.40 -11.17
N PRO A 511 10.02 -21.09 -11.41
CA PRO A 511 11.09 -20.57 -12.26
C PRO A 511 12.47 -20.77 -11.64
N HIS A 512 13.48 -20.99 -12.50
CA HIS A 512 14.89 -20.98 -12.10
C HIS A 512 15.47 -19.56 -12.04
N VAL A 513 14.85 -18.62 -12.77
CA VAL A 513 15.18 -17.20 -12.77
C VAL A 513 13.90 -16.38 -12.60
N LEU A 514 13.87 -15.49 -11.63
CA LEU A 514 12.75 -14.60 -11.33
C LEU A 514 13.16 -13.15 -11.63
N LEU A 515 12.42 -12.49 -12.52
CA LEU A 515 12.61 -11.11 -12.91
C LEU A 515 11.45 -10.27 -12.36
N LEU A 516 11.75 -9.32 -11.48
CA LEU A 516 10.75 -8.52 -10.79
C LEU A 516 10.94 -7.02 -11.08
N ASP A 517 9.95 -6.41 -11.72
CA ASP A 517 9.91 -4.98 -12.00
C ASP A 517 9.00 -4.27 -11.02
N GLU A 518 9.58 -3.43 -10.17
CA GLU A 518 8.90 -2.67 -9.12
C GLU A 518 7.92 -3.56 -8.32
N PRO A 519 8.43 -4.63 -7.67
CA PRO A 519 7.56 -5.60 -7.00
C PRO A 519 6.85 -5.05 -5.77
N THR A 520 7.28 -3.89 -5.27
CA THR A 520 6.71 -3.23 -4.08
C THR A 520 5.47 -2.41 -4.39
N ASN A 521 5.26 -2.01 -5.66
CA ASN A 521 4.13 -1.17 -6.03
C ASN A 521 2.80 -1.88 -5.79
N HIS A 522 1.86 -1.16 -5.16
CA HIS A 522 0.50 -1.63 -4.86
C HIS A 522 0.39 -2.87 -3.95
N LEU A 523 1.50 -3.31 -3.34
CA LEU A 523 1.47 -4.31 -2.28
C LEU A 523 1.41 -3.64 -0.90
N SER A 524 0.78 -4.31 0.07
CA SER A 524 0.83 -3.84 1.46
C SER A 524 2.25 -3.94 2.01
N ILE A 525 2.59 -3.06 2.94
CA ILE A 525 3.93 -2.99 3.53
C ILE A 525 4.33 -4.35 4.14
N GLY A 526 3.38 -5.05 4.79
CA GLY A 526 3.61 -6.39 5.35
C GLY A 526 4.01 -7.41 4.29
N LEU A 527 3.27 -7.45 3.18
CA LEU A 527 3.55 -8.37 2.08
C LEU A 527 4.89 -8.06 1.40
N VAL A 528 5.27 -6.78 1.29
CA VAL A 528 6.59 -6.39 0.76
C VAL A 528 7.72 -6.90 1.64
N ASP A 529 7.58 -6.86 2.97
CA ASP A 529 8.58 -7.40 3.90
C ASP A 529 8.69 -8.93 3.80
N GLU A 530 7.54 -9.63 3.73
CA GLU A 530 7.49 -11.08 3.53
C GLU A 530 8.12 -11.48 2.21
N LEU A 531 7.79 -10.77 1.12
CA LEU A 531 8.37 -10.98 -0.20
C LEU A 531 9.88 -10.75 -0.19
N THR A 532 10.35 -9.65 0.41
CA THR A 532 11.79 -9.34 0.50
C THR A 532 12.54 -10.46 1.22
N THR A 533 11.97 -10.98 2.31
CA THR A 533 12.53 -12.10 3.07
C THR A 533 12.56 -13.38 2.23
N ALA A 534 11.49 -13.68 1.51
CA ALA A 534 11.40 -14.84 0.64
C ALA A 534 12.39 -14.78 -0.53
N LEU A 535 12.57 -13.60 -1.15
CA LEU A 535 13.53 -13.38 -2.23
C LEU A 535 14.98 -13.57 -1.79
N ARG A 536 15.30 -13.26 -0.54
CA ARG A 536 16.63 -13.53 0.03
C ARG A 536 16.86 -15.03 0.26
N ALA A 537 15.82 -15.75 0.65
CA ALA A 537 15.90 -17.17 1.01
C ALA A 537 15.82 -18.13 -0.19
N THR A 538 15.17 -17.73 -1.30
CA THR A 538 14.92 -18.61 -2.45
C THR A 538 16.21 -19.11 -3.11
N SER A 539 16.18 -20.33 -3.65
CA SER A 539 17.28 -20.93 -4.41
C SER A 539 17.30 -20.51 -5.89
N ALA A 540 16.24 -19.92 -6.43
CA ALA A 540 16.22 -19.38 -7.78
C ALA A 540 17.15 -18.19 -7.94
N ALA A 541 17.64 -17.92 -9.15
CA ALA A 541 18.31 -16.65 -9.44
C ALA A 541 17.27 -15.51 -9.50
N VAL A 542 17.60 -14.33 -8.97
CA VAL A 542 16.64 -13.23 -8.85
C VAL A 542 17.22 -11.92 -9.36
N VAL A 543 16.46 -11.21 -10.19
CA VAL A 543 16.71 -9.83 -10.59
C VAL A 543 15.56 -8.96 -10.09
N VAL A 544 15.89 -7.93 -9.33
CA VAL A 544 14.90 -6.94 -8.84
C VAL A 544 15.27 -5.58 -9.39
N ALA A 545 14.32 -4.93 -10.07
CA ALA A 545 14.40 -3.51 -10.38
C ALA A 545 13.46 -2.76 -9.43
N THR A 546 13.98 -1.84 -8.64
CA THR A 546 13.16 -1.06 -7.71
C THR A 546 13.75 0.29 -7.36
N HIS A 547 12.87 1.24 -7.05
CA HIS A 547 13.21 2.53 -6.47
C HIS A 547 12.91 2.57 -4.95
N ASP A 548 12.29 1.54 -4.36
CA ASP A 548 12.00 1.46 -2.93
C ASP A 548 13.29 1.50 -2.12
N ARG A 549 13.45 2.55 -1.32
CA ARG A 549 14.67 2.83 -0.54
C ARG A 549 14.95 1.73 0.49
N ARG A 550 13.90 1.21 1.12
CA ARG A 550 14.03 0.17 2.14
C ARG A 550 14.39 -1.18 1.52
N MET A 551 13.73 -1.59 0.43
CA MET A 551 14.07 -2.81 -0.29
C MET A 551 15.50 -2.75 -0.81
N ARG A 552 15.94 -1.60 -1.32
CA ARG A 552 17.34 -1.38 -1.73
C ARG A 552 18.31 -1.55 -0.55
N ALA A 553 17.97 -1.03 0.62
CA ALA A 553 18.78 -1.19 1.84
C ALA A 553 18.80 -2.65 2.32
N ASP A 554 17.67 -3.33 2.30
CA ASP A 554 17.54 -4.73 2.68
C ASP A 554 18.26 -5.70 1.72
N LEU A 555 18.45 -5.29 0.45
CA LEU A 555 19.15 -6.03 -0.61
C LEU A 555 20.52 -5.41 -0.96
N ALA A 556 21.09 -4.58 -0.10
CA ALA A 556 22.34 -3.86 -0.37
C ALA A 556 23.56 -4.77 -0.57
N ASP A 557 23.50 -6.00 -0.06
CA ASP A 557 24.50 -7.04 -0.24
C ASP A 557 24.47 -7.71 -1.64
N TRP A 558 23.44 -7.44 -2.45
CA TRP A 558 23.35 -7.96 -3.81
C TRP A 558 24.23 -7.16 -4.78
N PRO A 559 24.79 -7.81 -5.84
CA PRO A 559 25.40 -7.09 -6.95
C PRO A 559 24.44 -6.05 -7.52
N GLN A 560 24.92 -4.83 -7.77
CA GLN A 560 24.09 -3.72 -8.22
C GLN A 560 24.47 -3.30 -9.64
N LEU A 561 23.45 -3.01 -10.45
CA LEU A 561 23.56 -2.37 -11.75
C LEU A 561 22.82 -1.04 -11.70
N GLU A 562 23.56 0.05 -11.72
CA GLU A 562 22.99 1.40 -11.76
C GLU A 562 22.82 1.86 -13.19
N LEU A 563 21.57 2.26 -13.55
CA LEU A 563 21.22 2.85 -14.82
C LEU A 563 21.14 4.36 -14.67
N GLY A 564 21.94 5.07 -15.47
CA GLY A 564 22.03 6.52 -15.43
C GLY A 564 21.16 7.22 -16.48
#